data_4d0676cb018473b91f6cfbcc8c251b89
#
_entry.id   4d0676cb018473b91f6cfbcc8c251b89
#
_cell.length_a   1.000
_cell.length_b   1.000
_cell.length_c   1.000
_cell.angle_alpha   90.00
_cell.angle_beta   90.00
_cell.angle_gamma   90.00
#
_symmetry.space_group_name_H-M   'P 1'
#
loop_
_entity.id
_entity.type
_entity.pdbx_description
1 polymer ?
#
loop_
_entity_poly.entity_id
_entity_poly.type
_entity_poly.pdbx_seq_one_letter_code
_entity_poly.pdbx_strand_id
1 'polypeptide(L)'
;MLSIIIPTYNEECYLPKLLQSIKDQNFPDYEIIVADAKSTDKTREIAKSFGCRVVEGGSPAVGRNNGAEAAEGDYLLFLDSDAILTEGYLESALNEFTENDLDIGITQLIPISDSKKDKLLHDFANFFMKLVESIKPHGAGCYGILTRKEIHEEAEGFNECLDFGEDSDYIERIGKIHSFKVLRKPKLLISTRRLEKEGLKSLALIYAKSTLYDFMGKKITAGELNYTFGHSKEKKKKILYSVCGEGMGHAIRSSVTIKHLLKENDVVIFAGGRAFGYLSQKFDDVYYIEGPNTVYSGNNAQYKSTFFSVVKDLPKSLKFNIKLLYNIARAFKPDIIVSDFEAFSNILSKLLGIPLISLDNIHIITQCRLDLPERYLSEKIVAGGVIRLFINRPKKYLITTFFYPEIKNDEKVELFPPVLRNEILNLKPVNGEHILVYQTSDSNLELISTLKSINENFVIYGFNMEKEDENLHFRKFNENQFFKDFESCKAVVSNGGFTLISESLYLKKPVFCIPVKKQPEQTVNAMYIEKLGYGEFHDLLTKENFESFLNKLDVYRESLNSFKHDGNQEIFNALDEAIERYSKEYSPTYKIANLIESREKAK
;
A
#
# COMPACT_ATOMS: atom_id res chain seq x y z
N MET A 1 -12.18 36.86 20.46
CA MET A 1 -12.13 35.39 20.29
C MET A 1 -12.17 35.04 18.80
N LEU A 2 -11.48 33.98 18.38
CA LEU A 2 -11.42 33.47 16.97
C LEU A 2 -12.21 32.17 16.85
N SER A 3 -13.18 32.11 15.94
CA SER A 3 -13.88 30.86 15.62
C SER A 3 -13.31 30.26 14.32
N ILE A 4 -12.78 29.04 14.40
CA ILE A 4 -12.21 28.29 13.27
C ILE A 4 -13.29 27.34 12.76
N ILE A 5 -13.71 27.53 11.50
CA ILE A 5 -14.83 26.80 10.88
C ILE A 5 -14.28 25.89 9.79
N ILE A 6 -14.60 24.59 9.91
CA ILE A 6 -14.07 23.54 9.03
C ILE A 6 -15.24 22.74 8.47
N PRO A 7 -15.64 22.95 7.20
CA PRO A 7 -16.61 22.09 6.53
C PRO A 7 -15.98 20.72 6.24
N THR A 8 -16.70 19.64 6.52
CA THR A 8 -16.17 18.28 6.35
C THR A 8 -17.18 17.34 5.68
N TYR A 9 -16.66 16.40 4.88
CA TYR A 9 -17.39 15.26 4.36
C TYR A 9 -16.45 14.09 4.08
N ASN A 10 -16.43 13.04 4.93
CA ASN A 10 -15.56 11.88 4.87
C ASN A 10 -14.05 12.24 4.85
N GLU A 11 -13.60 12.94 5.88
CA GLU A 11 -12.25 13.50 6.02
C GLU A 11 -11.42 12.82 7.13
N GLU A 12 -11.72 11.56 7.49
CA GLU A 12 -11.03 10.84 8.58
C GLU A 12 -9.50 10.80 8.42
N CYS A 13 -8.99 10.85 7.17
CA CYS A 13 -7.56 10.79 6.88
C CYS A 13 -6.83 12.14 7.03
N TYR A 14 -7.54 13.27 6.86
CA TYR A 14 -6.94 14.61 6.77
C TYR A 14 -7.26 15.47 7.98
N LEU A 15 -8.49 15.44 8.45
CA LEU A 15 -8.95 16.22 9.59
C LEU A 15 -8.05 16.08 10.84
N PRO A 16 -7.52 14.91 11.24
CA PRO A 16 -6.63 14.80 12.39
C PRO A 16 -5.37 15.67 12.28
N LYS A 17 -4.79 15.79 11.07
CA LYS A 17 -3.57 16.58 10.86
C LYS A 17 -3.83 18.08 10.97
N LEU A 18 -4.95 18.55 10.43
CA LEU A 18 -5.38 19.93 10.58
C LEU A 18 -5.65 20.23 12.05
N LEU A 19 -6.47 19.43 12.73
CA LEU A 19 -6.82 19.64 14.14
C LEU A 19 -5.58 19.62 15.05
N GLN A 20 -4.62 18.73 14.79
CA GLN A 20 -3.37 18.71 15.54
C GLN A 20 -2.56 19.98 15.27
N SER A 21 -2.45 20.44 14.02
CA SER A 21 -1.73 21.66 13.70
C SER A 21 -2.37 22.93 14.30
N ILE A 22 -3.69 22.92 14.52
CA ILE A 22 -4.39 23.99 15.25
C ILE A 22 -4.06 23.92 16.75
N LYS A 23 -4.06 22.74 17.35
CA LYS A 23 -3.71 22.56 18.78
C LYS A 23 -2.26 22.90 19.09
N ASP A 24 -1.37 22.71 18.12
CA ASP A 24 0.06 23.03 18.26
C ASP A 24 0.33 24.55 18.20
N GLN A 25 -0.71 25.38 17.88
CA GLN A 25 -0.57 26.84 17.92
C GLN A 25 -0.55 27.33 19.38
N ASN A 26 0.40 28.19 19.69
CA ASN A 26 0.46 28.88 20.98
C ASN A 26 -0.50 30.09 20.99
N PHE A 27 -1.79 29.82 20.80
CA PHE A 27 -2.85 30.86 20.72
C PHE A 27 -3.98 30.47 21.64
N PRO A 28 -4.32 31.28 22.70
CA PRO A 28 -5.19 30.83 23.78
C PRO A 28 -6.70 31.03 23.54
N ASP A 29 -7.09 31.93 22.63
CA ASP A 29 -8.47 32.42 22.53
C ASP A 29 -9.15 32.03 21.21
N TYR A 30 -9.44 30.72 21.04
CA TYR A 30 -10.15 30.17 19.88
C TYR A 30 -11.09 29.03 20.21
N GLU A 31 -12.08 28.83 19.35
CA GLU A 31 -12.90 27.62 19.27
C GLU A 31 -12.78 26.95 17.89
N ILE A 32 -13.10 25.65 17.83
CA ILE A 32 -13.12 24.89 16.57
C ILE A 32 -14.52 24.35 16.33
N ILE A 33 -15.10 24.69 15.18
CA ILE A 33 -16.42 24.25 14.75
C ILE A 33 -16.26 23.42 13.48
N VAL A 34 -16.65 22.15 13.56
CA VAL A 34 -16.65 21.23 12.42
C VAL A 34 -18.07 21.10 11.90
N ALA A 35 -18.32 21.60 10.68
CA ALA A 35 -19.61 21.52 10.01
C ALA A 35 -19.65 20.28 9.10
N ASP A 36 -20.21 19.19 9.63
CA ASP A 36 -20.13 17.86 9.00
C ASP A 36 -21.33 17.54 8.11
N ALA A 37 -21.09 17.28 6.83
CA ALA A 37 -22.09 16.96 5.83
C ALA A 37 -22.56 15.48 5.86
N LYS A 38 -22.86 14.95 7.05
CA LYS A 38 -23.31 13.56 7.29
C LYS A 38 -22.27 12.52 6.86
N SER A 39 -21.03 12.72 7.27
CA SER A 39 -19.94 11.76 7.04
C SER A 39 -20.30 10.36 7.51
N THR A 40 -19.89 9.35 6.74
CA THR A 40 -20.11 7.92 7.01
C THR A 40 -18.88 7.22 7.55
N ASP A 41 -17.75 7.92 7.60
CA ASP A 41 -16.47 7.49 8.18
C ASP A 41 -16.30 8.01 9.62
N LYS A 42 -15.09 7.97 10.16
CA LYS A 42 -14.79 8.42 11.54
C LYS A 42 -14.63 9.94 11.70
N THR A 43 -14.91 10.74 10.68
CA THR A 43 -14.73 12.21 10.73
C THR A 43 -15.35 12.84 11.98
N ARG A 44 -16.61 12.50 12.29
CA ARG A 44 -17.34 13.07 13.45
C ARG A 44 -16.77 12.62 14.80
N GLU A 45 -16.32 11.35 14.88
CA GLU A 45 -15.69 10.79 16.09
C GLU A 45 -14.35 11.48 16.35
N ILE A 46 -13.57 11.70 15.32
CA ILE A 46 -12.29 12.41 15.36
C ILE A 46 -12.52 13.86 15.83
N ALA A 47 -13.43 14.61 15.20
CA ALA A 47 -13.73 15.98 15.60
C ALA A 47 -14.08 16.08 17.10
N LYS A 48 -14.94 15.21 17.60
CA LYS A 48 -15.31 15.15 19.02
C LYS A 48 -14.12 14.80 19.92
N SER A 49 -13.25 13.87 19.50
CA SER A 49 -12.07 13.49 20.30
C SER A 49 -11.06 14.63 20.46
N PHE A 50 -11.04 15.56 19.51
CA PHE A 50 -10.25 16.78 19.58
C PHE A 50 -10.94 17.94 20.35
N GLY A 51 -12.17 17.73 20.85
CA GLY A 51 -12.93 18.73 21.58
C GLY A 51 -13.62 19.77 20.70
N CYS A 52 -13.80 19.49 19.40
CA CYS A 52 -14.48 20.38 18.48
C CYS A 52 -16.00 20.37 18.70
N ARG A 53 -16.63 21.53 18.50
CA ARG A 53 -18.08 21.62 18.37
C ARG A 53 -18.47 21.11 16.98
N VAL A 54 -19.33 20.08 16.91
CA VAL A 54 -19.78 19.48 15.64
C VAL A 54 -21.20 19.96 15.37
N VAL A 55 -21.37 20.61 14.21
CA VAL A 55 -22.67 21.09 13.71
C VAL A 55 -23.05 20.37 12.41
N GLU A 56 -24.31 20.48 11.98
CA GLU A 56 -24.75 19.94 10.71
C GLU A 56 -24.18 20.78 9.56
N GLY A 57 -23.54 20.11 8.60
CA GLY A 57 -23.01 20.69 7.38
C GLY A 57 -23.90 20.40 6.17
N GLY A 58 -23.36 20.61 4.98
CA GLY A 58 -24.02 20.39 3.69
C GLY A 58 -23.02 20.57 2.55
N SER A 59 -23.40 21.31 1.48
CA SER A 59 -22.41 21.82 0.53
C SER A 59 -21.36 22.68 1.27
N PRO A 60 -20.18 22.95 0.68
CA PRO A 60 -19.18 23.79 1.34
C PRO A 60 -19.72 25.15 1.82
N ALA A 61 -20.58 25.80 1.03
CA ALA A 61 -21.25 27.05 1.40
C ALA A 61 -22.14 26.86 2.63
N VAL A 62 -23.03 25.86 2.63
CA VAL A 62 -23.91 25.52 3.74
C VAL A 62 -23.12 25.19 5.01
N GLY A 63 -22.05 24.40 4.87
CA GLY A 63 -21.21 24.04 5.99
C GLY A 63 -20.51 25.24 6.62
N ARG A 64 -19.98 26.17 5.81
CA ARG A 64 -19.36 27.41 6.29
C ARG A 64 -20.39 28.34 6.96
N ASN A 65 -21.58 28.49 6.40
CA ASN A 65 -22.64 29.30 6.99
C ASN A 65 -23.13 28.73 8.32
N ASN A 66 -23.45 27.43 8.38
CA ASN A 66 -23.90 26.79 9.65
C ASN A 66 -22.80 26.84 10.73
N GLY A 67 -21.54 26.72 10.33
CA GLY A 67 -20.42 26.91 11.23
C GLY A 67 -20.30 28.32 11.74
N ALA A 68 -20.51 29.33 10.91
CA ALA A 68 -20.50 30.75 11.27
C ALA A 68 -21.67 31.13 12.17
N GLU A 69 -22.85 30.58 11.93
CA GLU A 69 -24.03 30.77 12.80
C GLU A 69 -23.77 30.24 14.22
N ALA A 70 -23.08 29.09 14.31
CA ALA A 70 -22.75 28.49 15.60
C ALA A 70 -21.54 29.14 16.31
N ALA A 71 -20.80 30.02 15.64
CA ALA A 71 -19.60 30.66 16.14
C ALA A 71 -19.90 31.71 17.23
N GLU A 72 -19.06 31.74 18.27
CA GLU A 72 -19.16 32.71 19.37
C GLU A 72 -18.10 33.84 19.26
N GLY A 73 -17.07 33.66 18.37
CA GLY A 73 -15.99 34.62 18.19
C GLY A 73 -16.35 35.81 17.28
N ASP A 74 -15.65 36.92 17.47
CA ASP A 74 -15.78 38.14 16.67
C ASP A 74 -15.12 38.02 15.31
N TYR A 75 -14.18 37.07 15.20
CA TYR A 75 -13.44 36.74 13.97
C TYR A 75 -13.71 35.31 13.55
N LEU A 76 -13.96 35.12 12.24
CA LEU A 76 -14.22 33.81 11.64
C LEU A 76 -13.06 33.45 10.71
N LEU A 77 -12.48 32.27 10.94
CA LEU A 77 -11.45 31.69 10.04
C LEU A 77 -12.01 30.43 9.39
N PHE A 78 -12.25 30.47 8.09
CA PHE A 78 -12.69 29.30 7.32
C PHE A 78 -11.48 28.56 6.75
N LEU A 79 -11.38 27.27 7.06
CA LEU A 79 -10.29 26.39 6.61
C LEU A 79 -10.86 25.13 5.95
N ASP A 80 -10.24 24.69 4.86
CA ASP A 80 -10.52 23.38 4.29
C ASP A 80 -9.89 22.27 5.13
N SER A 81 -10.52 21.10 5.20
CA SER A 81 -10.14 19.97 6.08
C SER A 81 -8.77 19.33 5.79
N ASP A 82 -8.23 19.55 4.59
CA ASP A 82 -6.92 19.03 4.13
C ASP A 82 -5.77 20.06 4.25
N ALA A 83 -6.02 21.18 4.92
CA ALA A 83 -5.02 22.19 5.24
C ALA A 83 -4.20 21.82 6.49
N ILE A 84 -2.99 22.38 6.63
CA ILE A 84 -2.14 22.28 7.84
C ILE A 84 -1.57 23.66 8.14
N LEU A 85 -1.71 24.13 9.38
CA LEU A 85 -1.20 25.41 9.82
C LEU A 85 0.32 25.35 10.05
N THR A 86 1.05 26.39 9.60
CA THR A 86 2.44 26.57 10.01
C THR A 86 2.52 27.12 11.43
N GLU A 87 3.68 26.99 12.07
CA GLU A 87 3.93 27.54 13.41
C GLU A 87 3.62 29.04 13.47
N GLY A 88 2.90 29.48 14.50
CA GLY A 88 2.51 30.88 14.69
C GLY A 88 1.49 31.42 13.69
N TYR A 89 0.80 30.56 12.95
CA TYR A 89 -0.16 30.98 11.92
C TYR A 89 -1.31 31.79 12.51
N LEU A 90 -1.99 31.33 13.57
CA LEU A 90 -3.16 31.99 14.13
C LEU A 90 -2.81 33.39 14.66
N GLU A 91 -1.72 33.49 15.41
CA GLU A 91 -1.24 34.76 15.94
C GLU A 91 -0.87 35.75 14.83
N SER A 92 -0.07 35.30 13.85
CA SER A 92 0.38 36.15 12.74
C SER A 92 -0.77 36.58 11.84
N ALA A 93 -1.78 35.70 11.63
CA ALA A 93 -2.95 36.02 10.83
C ALA A 93 -3.81 37.09 11.49
N LEU A 94 -4.17 36.90 12.77
CA LEU A 94 -5.01 37.85 13.46
C LEU A 94 -4.31 39.19 13.71
N ASN A 95 -3.02 39.18 14.08
CA ASN A 95 -2.24 40.40 14.25
C ASN A 95 -2.15 41.22 12.95
N GLU A 96 -1.78 40.59 11.82
CA GLU A 96 -1.70 41.32 10.54
C GLU A 96 -3.06 41.80 10.06
N PHE A 97 -4.14 41.05 10.35
CA PHE A 97 -5.50 41.41 10.01
C PHE A 97 -5.96 42.66 10.81
N THR A 98 -5.74 42.67 12.12
CA THR A 98 -6.13 43.77 12.99
C THR A 98 -5.22 45.01 12.83
N GLU A 99 -3.91 44.84 12.68
CA GLU A 99 -2.95 45.93 12.40
C GLU A 99 -3.29 46.71 11.13
N ASN A 100 -3.88 46.06 10.13
CA ASN A 100 -4.27 46.71 8.86
C ASN A 100 -5.76 47.11 8.85
N ASP A 101 -6.49 46.94 9.93
CA ASP A 101 -7.92 47.20 10.06
C ASP A 101 -8.75 46.61 8.92
N LEU A 102 -8.58 45.28 8.71
CA LEU A 102 -9.23 44.57 7.64
C LEU A 102 -10.61 44.05 8.04
N ASP A 103 -11.48 43.95 7.04
CA ASP A 103 -12.80 43.35 7.14
C ASP A 103 -12.79 41.90 6.64
N ILE A 104 -12.00 41.62 5.61
CA ILE A 104 -11.76 40.28 5.07
C ILE A 104 -10.31 40.13 4.57
N GLY A 105 -9.73 38.97 4.77
CA GLY A 105 -8.39 38.64 4.28
C GLY A 105 -8.25 37.17 3.91
N ILE A 106 -7.27 36.86 3.08
CA ILE A 106 -6.86 35.51 2.75
C ILE A 106 -5.37 35.34 3.03
N THR A 107 -4.92 34.11 3.26
CA THR A 107 -3.52 33.82 3.56
C THR A 107 -2.76 33.30 2.35
N GLN A 108 -1.47 32.99 2.50
CA GLN A 108 -0.66 32.46 1.42
C GLN A 108 -0.57 30.93 1.49
N LEU A 109 -0.44 30.29 0.32
CA LEU A 109 -0.33 28.84 0.19
C LEU A 109 1.10 28.36 0.08
N ILE A 110 1.41 27.23 0.74
CA ILE A 110 2.62 26.43 0.52
C ILE A 110 2.17 25.02 0.19
N PRO A 111 2.61 24.42 -0.94
CA PRO A 111 2.27 23.04 -1.28
C PRO A 111 3.02 22.05 -0.39
N ILE A 112 2.34 21.01 0.08
CA ILE A 112 2.95 19.85 0.72
C ILE A 112 3.49 18.95 -0.42
N SER A 113 4.61 19.35 -1.03
CA SER A 113 5.23 18.63 -2.13
C SER A 113 6.71 18.95 -2.21
N ASP A 114 7.54 17.94 -2.53
CA ASP A 114 8.96 18.13 -2.82
C ASP A 114 9.23 18.58 -4.27
N SER A 115 8.19 18.55 -5.11
CA SER A 115 8.28 18.96 -6.51
C SER A 115 8.59 20.45 -6.65
N LYS A 116 9.69 20.78 -7.33
CA LYS A 116 10.03 22.18 -7.68
C LYS A 116 8.96 22.84 -8.55
N LYS A 117 8.23 22.06 -9.35
CA LYS A 117 7.16 22.56 -10.22
C LYS A 117 5.94 23.01 -9.41
N ASP A 118 5.58 22.26 -8.37
CA ASP A 118 4.44 22.59 -7.51
C ASP A 118 4.75 23.84 -6.70
N LYS A 119 5.96 23.97 -6.16
CA LYS A 119 6.42 25.16 -5.45
C LYS A 119 6.35 26.40 -6.35
N LEU A 120 6.89 26.31 -7.58
CA LEU A 120 6.86 27.42 -8.54
C LEU A 120 5.43 27.83 -8.92
N LEU A 121 4.51 26.87 -9.06
CA LEU A 121 3.11 27.15 -9.38
C LEU A 121 2.41 27.91 -8.24
N HIS A 122 2.62 27.48 -7.01
CA HIS A 122 2.01 28.14 -5.83
C HIS A 122 2.64 29.51 -5.56
N ASP A 123 3.94 29.66 -5.78
CA ASP A 123 4.60 30.97 -5.71
C ASP A 123 4.02 31.93 -6.77
N PHE A 124 3.77 31.45 -7.98
CA PHE A 124 3.11 32.22 -9.02
C PHE A 124 1.66 32.55 -8.64
N ALA A 125 0.90 31.60 -8.11
CA ALA A 125 -0.46 31.84 -7.63
C ALA A 125 -0.50 32.90 -6.51
N ASN A 126 0.35 32.76 -5.50
CA ASN A 126 0.49 33.74 -4.43
C ASN A 126 0.89 35.14 -4.94
N PHE A 127 1.80 35.19 -5.92
CA PHE A 127 2.20 36.47 -6.58
C PHE A 127 1.02 37.08 -7.35
N PHE A 128 0.29 36.26 -8.12
CA PHE A 128 -0.87 36.72 -8.89
C PHE A 128 -1.96 37.26 -7.97
N MET A 129 -2.26 36.58 -6.87
CA MET A 129 -3.26 37.03 -5.88
C MET A 129 -2.88 38.40 -5.29
N LYS A 130 -1.60 38.64 -4.98
CA LYS A 130 -1.10 39.92 -4.49
C LYS A 130 -1.17 41.04 -5.56
N LEU A 131 -1.01 40.66 -6.84
CA LEU A 131 -1.07 41.65 -7.94
C LEU A 131 -2.50 42.11 -8.17
N VAL A 132 -3.48 41.21 -8.06
CA VAL A 132 -4.89 41.52 -8.34
C VAL A 132 -5.66 42.01 -7.12
N GLU A 133 -5.10 41.94 -5.90
CA GLU A 133 -5.80 42.31 -4.66
C GLU A 133 -6.42 43.72 -4.70
N SER A 134 -5.74 44.69 -5.33
CA SER A 134 -6.22 46.07 -5.41
C SER A 134 -7.15 46.34 -6.61
N ILE A 135 -7.20 45.44 -7.59
CA ILE A 135 -7.97 45.61 -8.84
C ILE A 135 -9.29 44.83 -8.72
N LYS A 136 -9.22 43.60 -8.31
CA LYS A 136 -10.36 42.69 -8.11
C LYS A 136 -10.07 41.75 -6.94
N PRO A 137 -10.70 41.99 -5.77
CA PRO A 137 -10.64 41.00 -4.66
C PRO A 137 -11.03 39.63 -5.16
N HIS A 138 -10.15 38.66 -4.98
CA HIS A 138 -10.34 37.31 -5.47
C HIS A 138 -9.63 36.30 -4.56
N GLY A 139 -10.13 35.09 -4.47
CA GLY A 139 -9.52 34.03 -3.69
C GLY A 139 -10.28 32.72 -3.83
N ALA A 140 -9.84 31.72 -3.08
CA ALA A 140 -10.50 30.44 -2.98
C ALA A 140 -10.45 29.95 -1.51
N GLY A 141 -11.35 29.07 -1.10
CA GLY A 141 -11.44 28.56 0.27
C GLY A 141 -10.14 27.97 0.79
N CYS A 142 -9.35 27.33 -0.09
CA CYS A 142 -8.06 26.76 0.27
C CYS A 142 -7.03 27.79 0.80
N TYR A 143 -7.22 29.08 0.56
CA TYR A 143 -6.34 30.14 1.08
C TYR A 143 -6.59 30.49 2.57
N GLY A 144 -7.58 29.89 3.21
CA GLY A 144 -8.00 30.31 4.54
C GLY A 144 -8.59 31.72 4.52
N ILE A 145 -9.88 31.85 4.77
CA ILE A 145 -10.59 33.13 4.73
C ILE A 145 -10.79 33.61 6.16
N LEU A 146 -10.18 34.74 6.49
CA LEU A 146 -10.36 35.42 7.77
C LEU A 146 -11.27 36.64 7.59
N THR A 147 -12.34 36.74 8.36
CA THR A 147 -13.29 37.85 8.29
C THR A 147 -13.83 38.24 9.67
N ARG A 148 -14.33 39.45 9.82
CA ARG A 148 -15.13 39.86 11.01
C ARG A 148 -16.50 39.18 10.94
N LYS A 149 -17.02 38.71 12.07
CA LYS A 149 -18.35 38.07 12.11
C LYS A 149 -19.45 39.01 11.64
N GLU A 150 -19.41 40.27 12.05
CA GLU A 150 -20.36 41.32 11.63
C GLU A 150 -20.39 41.51 10.10
N ILE A 151 -19.22 41.44 9.43
CA ILE A 151 -19.12 41.57 7.97
C ILE A 151 -19.66 40.32 7.26
N HIS A 152 -19.45 39.13 7.85
CA HIS A 152 -20.05 37.89 7.34
C HIS A 152 -21.57 37.92 7.40
N GLU A 153 -22.13 38.42 8.48
CA GLU A 153 -23.58 38.60 8.68
C GLU A 153 -24.14 39.66 7.72
N GLU A 154 -23.48 40.82 7.57
CA GLU A 154 -23.88 41.87 6.63
C GLU A 154 -23.88 41.37 5.18
N ALA A 155 -22.92 40.54 4.83
CA ALA A 155 -22.81 39.93 3.48
C ALA A 155 -23.78 38.77 3.24
N GLU A 156 -24.65 38.43 4.22
CA GLU A 156 -25.57 37.27 4.18
C GLU A 156 -24.82 35.93 3.94
N GLY A 157 -23.58 35.82 4.40
CA GLY A 157 -22.77 34.61 4.30
C GLY A 157 -22.36 34.20 2.88
N PHE A 158 -22.01 32.93 2.74
CA PHE A 158 -21.70 32.30 1.45
C PHE A 158 -22.99 32.01 0.67
N ASN A 159 -22.93 32.16 -0.65
CA ASN A 159 -24.08 31.89 -1.52
C ASN A 159 -24.29 30.37 -1.70
N GLU A 160 -25.30 29.83 -1.04
CA GLU A 160 -25.62 28.40 -1.02
C GLU A 160 -26.18 27.86 -2.35
N CYS A 161 -26.59 28.74 -3.27
CA CYS A 161 -27.06 28.37 -4.61
C CYS A 161 -25.89 28.09 -5.58
N LEU A 162 -24.66 28.32 -5.17
CA LEU A 162 -23.48 28.07 -6.00
C LEU A 162 -22.89 26.70 -5.68
N ASP A 163 -22.86 25.83 -6.69
CA ASP A 163 -22.21 24.54 -6.61
C ASP A 163 -20.67 24.65 -6.79
N PHE A 164 -20.14 25.77 -7.24
CA PHE A 164 -18.72 26.01 -7.45
C PHE A 164 -18.38 27.49 -7.41
N GLY A 165 -17.25 27.84 -6.77
CA GLY A 165 -16.75 29.21 -6.68
C GLY A 165 -17.51 30.09 -5.66
N GLU A 166 -18.17 29.48 -4.69
CA GLU A 166 -18.87 30.15 -3.58
C GLU A 166 -17.93 30.98 -2.73
N ASP A 167 -16.69 30.53 -2.60
CA ASP A 167 -15.59 31.20 -1.91
C ASP A 167 -15.11 32.47 -2.65
N SER A 168 -14.90 32.35 -3.96
CA SER A 168 -14.55 33.47 -4.81
C SER A 168 -15.65 34.53 -4.87
N ASP A 169 -16.93 34.10 -4.96
CA ASP A 169 -18.10 34.98 -4.89
C ASP A 169 -18.15 35.73 -3.57
N TYR A 170 -17.94 35.02 -2.45
CA TYR A 170 -17.95 35.59 -1.11
C TYR A 170 -16.86 36.66 -0.94
N ILE A 171 -15.61 36.35 -1.33
CA ILE A 171 -14.48 37.28 -1.25
C ILE A 171 -14.72 38.49 -2.16
N GLU A 172 -15.23 38.29 -3.37
CA GLU A 172 -15.49 39.37 -4.30
C GLU A 172 -16.63 40.29 -3.84
N ARG A 173 -17.72 39.75 -3.29
CA ARG A 173 -18.85 40.53 -2.77
C ARG A 173 -18.40 41.43 -1.63
N ILE A 174 -17.72 40.88 -0.65
CA ILE A 174 -17.25 41.65 0.51
C ILE A 174 -16.13 42.60 0.09
N GLY A 175 -15.11 42.13 -0.59
CA GLY A 175 -13.93 42.94 -0.93
C GLY A 175 -14.19 44.11 -1.93
N LYS A 176 -15.39 44.19 -2.54
CA LYS A 176 -15.80 45.36 -3.34
C LYS A 176 -16.21 46.55 -2.51
N ILE A 177 -16.68 46.35 -1.31
CA ILE A 177 -17.26 47.37 -0.44
C ILE A 177 -16.52 47.50 0.89
N HIS A 178 -15.74 46.51 1.27
CA HIS A 178 -15.00 46.42 2.53
C HIS A 178 -13.49 46.25 2.26
N SER A 179 -12.67 46.45 3.32
CA SER A 179 -11.21 46.34 3.24
C SER A 179 -10.77 44.89 3.09
N PHE A 180 -10.11 44.59 1.96
CA PHE A 180 -9.58 43.26 1.61
C PHE A 180 -8.07 43.28 1.45
N LYS A 181 -7.38 42.23 1.92
CA LYS A 181 -5.95 42.04 1.69
C LYS A 181 -5.53 40.58 1.67
N VAL A 182 -4.47 40.29 0.90
CA VAL A 182 -3.72 39.02 1.00
C VAL A 182 -2.71 39.17 2.13
N LEU A 183 -2.90 38.48 3.23
CA LEU A 183 -2.00 38.48 4.39
C LEU A 183 -0.64 37.90 4.01
N ARG A 184 0.44 38.53 4.48
CA ARG A 184 1.81 38.24 4.03
C ARG A 184 2.60 37.35 4.98
N LYS A 185 2.27 37.40 6.26
CA LYS A 185 2.95 36.67 7.32
C LYS A 185 2.42 35.22 7.44
N PRO A 186 1.10 34.97 7.56
CA PRO A 186 0.58 33.62 7.74
C PRO A 186 0.67 32.80 6.44
N LYS A 187 1.08 31.54 6.58
CA LYS A 187 1.20 30.61 5.45
C LYS A 187 0.50 29.30 5.78
N LEU A 188 -0.32 28.82 4.86
CA LEU A 188 -1.10 27.61 5.00
C LEU A 188 -0.51 26.51 4.11
N LEU A 189 -0.20 25.38 4.70
CA LEU A 189 0.22 24.19 3.97
C LEU A 189 -1.02 23.49 3.41
N ILE A 190 -1.03 23.24 2.11
CA ILE A 190 -2.14 22.57 1.42
C ILE A 190 -1.68 21.30 0.72
N SER A 191 -2.59 20.32 0.70
CA SER A 191 -2.38 19.08 -0.01
C SER A 191 -2.31 19.30 -1.53
N THR A 192 -1.30 18.71 -2.20
CA THR A 192 -1.17 18.70 -3.66
C THR A 192 -1.98 17.59 -4.33
N ARG A 193 -2.77 16.86 -3.56
CA ARG A 193 -3.56 15.71 -4.01
C ARG A 193 -4.40 15.97 -5.27
N ARG A 194 -5.05 17.12 -5.38
CA ARG A 194 -5.83 17.49 -6.58
C ARG A 194 -4.93 17.68 -7.80
N LEU A 195 -3.75 18.27 -7.61
CA LEU A 195 -2.72 18.40 -8.66
C LEU A 195 -2.25 17.02 -9.15
N GLU A 196 -2.10 16.08 -8.25
CA GLU A 196 -1.68 14.70 -8.54
C GLU A 196 -2.80 13.92 -9.23
N LYS A 197 -4.06 14.09 -8.79
CA LYS A 197 -5.24 13.38 -9.30
C LYS A 197 -5.67 13.86 -10.69
N GLU A 198 -5.76 15.15 -10.90
CA GLU A 198 -6.29 15.75 -12.14
C GLU A 198 -5.20 16.13 -13.14
N GLY A 199 -3.95 16.16 -12.70
CA GLY A 199 -2.78 16.59 -13.48
C GLY A 199 -2.70 18.11 -13.63
N LEU A 200 -1.45 18.63 -13.62
CA LEU A 200 -1.14 20.06 -13.64
C LEU A 200 -1.83 20.81 -14.78
N LYS A 201 -1.89 20.20 -15.98
CA LYS A 201 -2.47 20.85 -17.17
C LYS A 201 -3.99 20.96 -17.08
N SER A 202 -4.67 19.95 -16.55
CA SER A 202 -6.12 19.93 -16.39
C SER A 202 -6.56 20.95 -15.34
N LEU A 203 -5.92 20.94 -14.19
CA LEU A 203 -6.22 21.87 -13.11
C LEU A 203 -5.93 23.33 -13.49
N ALA A 204 -4.79 23.59 -14.15
CA ALA A 204 -4.46 24.92 -14.65
C ALA A 204 -5.48 25.42 -15.69
N LEU A 205 -6.00 24.54 -16.56
CA LEU A 205 -7.06 24.85 -17.51
C LEU A 205 -8.41 25.13 -16.80
N ILE A 206 -8.76 24.36 -15.76
CA ILE A 206 -9.97 24.59 -14.96
C ILE A 206 -9.89 25.95 -14.27
N TYR A 207 -8.79 26.25 -13.59
CA TYR A 207 -8.61 27.55 -12.92
C TYR A 207 -8.51 28.72 -13.89
N ALA A 208 -7.79 28.55 -15.02
CA ALA A 208 -7.72 29.60 -16.05
C ALA A 208 -9.09 29.87 -16.68
N LYS A 209 -9.87 28.81 -16.93
CA LYS A 209 -11.24 28.91 -17.46
C LYS A 209 -12.16 29.56 -16.43
N SER A 210 -12.11 29.14 -15.17
CA SER A 210 -12.89 29.75 -14.08
C SER A 210 -12.57 31.23 -13.94
N THR A 211 -11.28 31.60 -13.84
CA THR A 211 -10.85 32.98 -13.72
C THR A 211 -11.28 33.84 -14.94
N LEU A 212 -11.20 33.29 -16.16
CA LEU A 212 -11.63 33.99 -17.37
C LEU A 212 -13.15 34.23 -17.37
N TYR A 213 -13.95 33.25 -16.97
CA TYR A 213 -15.40 33.40 -16.87
C TYR A 213 -15.80 34.39 -15.78
N ASP A 214 -15.11 34.36 -14.61
CA ASP A 214 -15.29 35.36 -13.56
C ASP A 214 -14.99 36.78 -14.03
N PHE A 215 -13.90 36.96 -14.82
CA PHE A 215 -13.62 38.23 -15.45
C PHE A 215 -14.68 38.65 -16.48
N MET A 216 -15.37 37.69 -17.12
CA MET A 216 -16.46 37.93 -18.06
C MET A 216 -17.81 38.13 -17.37
N GLY A 217 -17.88 38.06 -16.04
CA GLY A 217 -19.12 38.14 -15.26
C GLY A 217 -20.06 36.94 -15.42
N LYS A 218 -19.55 35.79 -15.89
CA LYS A 218 -20.32 34.56 -16.06
C LYS A 218 -19.95 33.57 -14.92
N LYS A 219 -20.97 33.02 -14.25
CA LYS A 219 -20.80 31.97 -13.25
C LYS A 219 -20.84 30.60 -13.93
N ILE A 220 -19.91 29.71 -13.57
CA ILE A 220 -19.82 28.36 -14.11
C ILE A 220 -20.40 27.39 -13.10
N THR A 221 -21.16 26.39 -13.56
CA THR A 221 -21.62 25.30 -12.70
C THR A 221 -20.58 24.19 -12.57
N ALA A 222 -20.59 23.45 -11.43
CA ALA A 222 -19.71 22.31 -11.21
C ALA A 222 -19.82 21.25 -12.33
N GLY A 223 -21.02 21.07 -12.91
CA GLY A 223 -21.26 20.17 -14.04
C GLY A 223 -20.55 20.57 -15.33
N GLU A 224 -20.41 21.88 -15.63
CA GLU A 224 -19.70 22.37 -16.82
C GLU A 224 -18.18 22.21 -16.72
N LEU A 225 -17.66 22.05 -15.50
CA LEU A 225 -16.24 21.81 -15.23
C LEU A 225 -15.91 20.34 -14.99
N ASN A 226 -16.90 19.43 -14.99
CA ASN A 226 -16.75 18.03 -14.50
C ASN A 226 -16.17 17.97 -13.06
N TYR A 227 -16.51 18.95 -12.21
CA TYR A 227 -15.98 19.10 -10.87
C TYR A 227 -16.86 18.37 -9.88
N THR A 228 -16.27 17.48 -9.08
CA THR A 228 -16.96 16.74 -8.00
C THR A 228 -16.47 17.23 -6.65
N PHE A 229 -17.40 17.64 -5.79
CA PHE A 229 -17.13 18.03 -4.40
C PHE A 229 -16.97 16.82 -3.50
N GLY A 230 -16.11 16.98 -2.51
CA GLY A 230 -15.89 16.01 -1.44
C GLY A 230 -15.06 14.82 -1.89
N HIS A 231 -14.77 13.95 -0.93
CA HIS A 231 -14.35 12.62 -1.25
C HIS A 231 -15.56 11.85 -1.79
N SER A 232 -15.85 11.90 -3.11
CA SER A 232 -16.39 10.69 -3.68
C SER A 232 -15.45 9.60 -3.20
N LYS A 233 -15.95 8.55 -2.50
CA LYS A 233 -15.18 7.33 -2.20
C LYS A 233 -14.27 7.13 -3.40
N GLU A 234 -12.95 7.21 -3.22
CA GLU A 234 -12.03 7.03 -4.33
C GLU A 234 -12.51 5.80 -5.07
N LYS A 235 -12.76 5.94 -6.38
CA LYS A 235 -13.29 4.81 -7.13
C LYS A 235 -12.35 3.66 -6.86
N LYS A 236 -12.84 2.65 -6.14
CA LYS A 236 -12.05 1.49 -5.78
C LYS A 236 -11.26 1.05 -6.99
N LYS A 237 -9.95 0.92 -6.84
CA LYS A 237 -9.12 0.39 -7.92
C LYS A 237 -9.51 -1.06 -8.15
N LYS A 238 -9.54 -1.45 -9.39
CA LYS A 238 -9.81 -2.83 -9.80
C LYS A 238 -8.49 -3.55 -10.00
N ILE A 239 -8.15 -4.42 -9.06
CA ILE A 239 -6.87 -5.12 -9.01
C ILE A 239 -7.08 -6.57 -9.43
N LEU A 240 -6.30 -7.02 -10.40
CA LEU A 240 -6.17 -8.43 -10.70
C LEU A 240 -4.94 -8.95 -9.94
N TYR A 241 -5.15 -9.79 -8.94
CA TYR A 241 -4.08 -10.38 -8.14
C TYR A 241 -3.83 -11.82 -8.56
N SER A 242 -2.59 -12.18 -8.90
CA SER A 242 -2.27 -13.52 -9.39
C SER A 242 -1.18 -14.18 -8.55
N VAL A 243 -1.39 -15.47 -8.24
CA VAL A 243 -0.57 -16.24 -7.30
C VAL A 243 -0.05 -17.52 -7.95
N CYS A 244 1.26 -17.73 -7.85
CA CYS A 244 1.89 -18.98 -8.27
C CYS A 244 1.30 -20.18 -7.54
N GLY A 245 1.02 -21.25 -8.27
CA GLY A 245 0.42 -22.48 -7.73
C GLY A 245 1.37 -23.37 -6.92
N GLU A 246 2.69 -23.14 -7.00
CA GLU A 246 3.72 -23.93 -6.36
C GLU A 246 4.00 -23.46 -4.93
N GLY A 247 3.77 -24.34 -3.97
CA GLY A 247 4.10 -24.10 -2.56
C GLY A 247 3.07 -23.27 -1.79
N MET A 248 2.90 -23.60 -0.52
CA MET A 248 1.98 -22.88 0.37
C MET A 248 2.48 -21.48 0.74
N GLY A 249 3.79 -21.22 0.64
CA GLY A 249 4.38 -19.93 0.97
C GLY A 249 3.80 -18.77 0.17
N HIS A 250 3.60 -18.95 -1.14
CA HIS A 250 2.95 -17.97 -2.01
C HIS A 250 1.50 -17.72 -1.58
N ALA A 251 0.73 -18.77 -1.33
CA ALA A 251 -0.65 -18.65 -0.91
C ALA A 251 -0.81 -17.91 0.43
N ILE A 252 0.06 -18.21 1.40
CA ILE A 252 0.03 -17.64 2.74
C ILE A 252 0.31 -16.13 2.68
N ARG A 253 1.45 -15.70 2.09
CA ARG A 253 1.78 -14.27 2.01
C ARG A 253 0.80 -13.49 1.15
N SER A 254 0.35 -14.07 0.02
CA SER A 254 -0.65 -13.45 -0.83
C SER A 254 -1.98 -13.27 -0.11
N SER A 255 -2.40 -14.20 0.76
CA SER A 255 -3.64 -14.02 1.53
C SER A 255 -3.59 -12.81 2.46
N VAL A 256 -2.43 -12.48 3.01
CA VAL A 256 -2.23 -11.30 3.86
C VAL A 256 -2.31 -10.03 3.02
N THR A 257 -1.63 -10.01 1.88
CA THR A 257 -1.63 -8.89 0.95
C THR A 257 -3.03 -8.65 0.35
N ILE A 258 -3.72 -9.71 -0.06
CA ILE A 258 -5.10 -9.61 -0.60
C ILE A 258 -6.05 -9.05 0.45
N LYS A 259 -5.97 -9.49 1.72
CA LYS A 259 -6.76 -8.93 2.82
C LYS A 259 -6.50 -7.42 3.00
N HIS A 260 -5.25 -6.97 2.83
CA HIS A 260 -4.91 -5.56 2.87
C HIS A 260 -5.59 -4.81 1.71
N LEU A 261 -5.43 -5.29 0.48
CA LEU A 261 -5.97 -4.64 -0.71
C LEU A 261 -7.50 -4.56 -0.73
N LEU A 262 -8.20 -5.58 -0.24
CA LEU A 262 -9.67 -5.63 -0.17
C LEU A 262 -10.29 -4.58 0.75
N LYS A 263 -9.53 -3.93 1.60
CA LYS A 263 -10.05 -2.84 2.46
C LYS A 263 -10.54 -1.66 1.62
N GLU A 264 -9.81 -1.33 0.56
CA GLU A 264 -10.04 -0.12 -0.24
C GLU A 264 -10.21 -0.37 -1.74
N ASN A 265 -10.03 -1.61 -2.22
CA ASN A 265 -10.05 -1.96 -3.63
C ASN A 265 -10.98 -3.12 -3.94
N ASP A 266 -11.37 -3.25 -5.21
CA ASP A 266 -12.01 -4.44 -5.74
C ASP A 266 -10.92 -5.37 -6.27
N VAL A 267 -10.88 -6.62 -5.78
CA VAL A 267 -9.80 -7.56 -6.12
C VAL A 267 -10.39 -8.85 -6.70
N VAL A 268 -9.90 -9.24 -7.88
CA VAL A 268 -10.13 -10.56 -8.47
C VAL A 268 -8.84 -11.35 -8.39
N ILE A 269 -8.93 -12.61 -7.94
CA ILE A 269 -7.77 -13.44 -7.63
C ILE A 269 -7.65 -14.58 -8.63
N PHE A 270 -6.44 -14.77 -9.16
CA PHE A 270 -6.07 -15.95 -9.94
C PHE A 270 -5.05 -16.77 -9.20
N ALA A 271 -5.31 -18.06 -9.03
CA ALA A 271 -4.41 -18.94 -8.31
C ALA A 271 -4.35 -20.33 -8.96
N GLY A 272 -3.17 -20.91 -8.98
CA GLY A 272 -2.96 -22.29 -9.41
C GLY A 272 -2.83 -23.27 -8.26
N GLY A 273 -2.87 -24.57 -8.56
CA GLY A 273 -2.47 -25.66 -7.65
C GLY A 273 -2.95 -25.54 -6.19
N ARG A 274 -2.00 -25.66 -5.27
CA ARG A 274 -2.29 -25.58 -3.82
C ARG A 274 -2.76 -24.20 -3.37
N ALA A 275 -2.31 -23.15 -4.03
CA ALA A 275 -2.71 -21.78 -3.71
C ALA A 275 -4.20 -21.56 -3.96
N PHE A 276 -4.77 -22.12 -5.02
CA PHE A 276 -6.19 -22.06 -5.30
C PHE A 276 -7.02 -22.68 -4.16
N GLY A 277 -6.68 -23.91 -3.72
CA GLY A 277 -7.39 -24.58 -2.64
C GLY A 277 -7.36 -23.82 -1.30
N TYR A 278 -6.27 -23.10 -1.02
CA TYR A 278 -6.14 -22.30 0.20
C TYR A 278 -6.89 -20.96 0.10
N LEU A 279 -6.75 -20.26 -1.03
CA LEU A 279 -7.33 -18.93 -1.20
C LEU A 279 -8.84 -18.98 -1.42
N SER A 280 -9.37 -19.98 -2.13
CA SER A 280 -10.81 -20.16 -2.34
C SER A 280 -11.60 -20.48 -1.06
N GLN A 281 -10.94 -20.90 0.01
CA GLN A 281 -11.56 -21.03 1.34
C GLN A 281 -11.64 -19.70 2.11
N LYS A 282 -10.89 -18.69 1.68
CA LYS A 282 -10.75 -17.41 2.39
C LYS A 282 -11.34 -16.21 1.64
N PHE A 283 -11.55 -16.33 0.32
CA PHE A 283 -12.00 -15.25 -0.55
C PHE A 283 -13.00 -15.79 -1.59
N ASP A 284 -13.94 -14.94 -2.01
CA ASP A 284 -15.03 -15.33 -2.92
C ASP A 284 -14.60 -15.30 -4.40
N ASP A 285 -13.90 -14.24 -4.84
CA ASP A 285 -13.55 -14.02 -6.25
C ASP A 285 -12.22 -14.67 -6.64
N VAL A 286 -12.10 -15.99 -6.46
CA VAL A 286 -10.90 -16.77 -6.78
C VAL A 286 -11.14 -17.67 -7.98
N TYR A 287 -10.32 -17.50 -9.01
CA TYR A 287 -10.39 -18.27 -10.25
C TYR A 287 -9.19 -19.20 -10.40
N TYR A 288 -9.47 -20.44 -10.76
CA TYR A 288 -8.41 -21.43 -10.99
C TYR A 288 -7.68 -21.18 -12.30
N ILE A 289 -6.35 -21.21 -12.26
CA ILE A 289 -5.46 -21.23 -13.41
C ILE A 289 -4.59 -22.48 -13.38
N GLU A 290 -4.41 -23.08 -14.52
CA GLU A 290 -3.54 -24.25 -14.67
C GLU A 290 -2.08 -23.78 -14.76
N GLY A 291 -1.35 -23.83 -13.62
CA GLY A 291 0.06 -23.45 -13.57
C GLY A 291 1.00 -24.56 -14.01
N PRO A 292 2.25 -24.24 -14.36
CA PRO A 292 3.28 -25.25 -14.53
C PRO A 292 3.53 -25.95 -13.19
N ASN A 293 3.50 -27.29 -13.19
CA ASN A 293 3.81 -28.09 -12.01
C ASN A 293 5.28 -28.51 -12.04
N THR A 294 6.02 -28.25 -10.95
CA THR A 294 7.38 -28.79 -10.82
C THR A 294 7.35 -30.28 -10.57
N VAL A 295 8.09 -31.05 -11.37
CA VAL A 295 8.22 -32.49 -11.19
C VAL A 295 9.28 -32.77 -10.15
N TYR A 296 8.90 -33.46 -9.08
CA TYR A 296 9.80 -33.92 -8.02
C TYR A 296 10.04 -35.43 -8.13
N SER A 297 11.26 -35.88 -7.88
CA SER A 297 11.60 -37.29 -7.72
C SER A 297 12.46 -37.45 -6.46
N GLY A 298 11.85 -37.97 -5.39
CA GLY A 298 12.44 -37.94 -4.05
C GLY A 298 12.68 -36.50 -3.59
N ASN A 299 13.77 -36.27 -2.86
CA ASN A 299 14.17 -34.93 -2.40
C ASN A 299 14.92 -34.11 -3.48
N ASN A 300 14.62 -34.31 -4.79
CA ASN A 300 15.26 -33.62 -5.91
C ASN A 300 14.23 -33.00 -6.85
N ALA A 301 14.34 -31.69 -7.10
CA ALA A 301 13.61 -30.99 -8.16
C ALA A 301 14.21 -31.36 -9.54
N GLN A 302 13.36 -31.84 -10.45
CA GLN A 302 13.81 -32.24 -11.80
C GLN A 302 13.51 -31.14 -12.82
N TYR A 303 14.35 -30.11 -12.89
CA TYR A 303 14.14 -28.98 -13.81
C TYR A 303 14.08 -29.36 -15.29
N LYS A 304 14.85 -30.38 -15.74
CA LYS A 304 14.79 -30.82 -17.13
C LYS A 304 13.43 -31.43 -17.47
N SER A 305 12.93 -32.34 -16.64
CA SER A 305 11.62 -32.97 -16.85
C SER A 305 10.48 -31.95 -16.62
N THR A 306 10.63 -31.04 -15.69
CA THR A 306 9.71 -29.89 -15.49
C THR A 306 9.69 -29.02 -16.75
N PHE A 307 10.84 -28.64 -17.30
CA PHE A 307 10.92 -27.84 -18.52
C PHE A 307 10.25 -28.56 -19.70
N PHE A 308 10.52 -29.85 -19.91
CA PHE A 308 9.90 -30.62 -20.98
C PHE A 308 8.39 -30.78 -20.80
N SER A 309 7.90 -31.01 -19.58
CA SER A 309 6.45 -31.08 -19.31
C SER A 309 5.78 -29.72 -19.52
N VAL A 310 6.38 -28.65 -19.03
CA VAL A 310 5.90 -27.28 -19.26
C VAL A 310 5.83 -26.95 -20.75
N VAL A 311 6.89 -27.25 -21.52
CA VAL A 311 6.91 -27.00 -22.98
C VAL A 311 5.86 -27.84 -23.72
N LYS A 312 5.64 -29.08 -23.29
CA LYS A 312 4.67 -29.99 -23.91
C LYS A 312 3.23 -29.57 -23.64
N ASP A 313 2.91 -29.19 -22.41
CA ASP A 313 1.55 -28.87 -21.96
C ASP A 313 1.22 -27.37 -22.12
N LEU A 314 2.26 -26.51 -22.28
CA LEU A 314 2.14 -25.07 -22.42
C LEU A 314 1.13 -24.61 -23.49
N PRO A 315 1.03 -25.23 -24.70
CA PRO A 315 0.07 -24.76 -25.70
C PRO A 315 -1.39 -24.92 -25.29
N LYS A 316 -1.73 -26.00 -24.55
CA LYS A 316 -3.09 -26.24 -24.07
C LYS A 316 -3.42 -25.35 -22.87
N SER A 317 -2.56 -25.35 -21.87
CA SER A 317 -2.70 -24.52 -20.65
C SER A 317 -2.67 -23.04 -21.01
N LEU A 318 -1.82 -22.63 -21.95
CA LEU A 318 -1.75 -21.25 -22.43
C LEU A 318 -3.09 -20.83 -23.07
N LYS A 319 -3.66 -21.65 -23.97
CA LYS A 319 -4.92 -21.33 -24.64
C LYS A 319 -6.06 -21.22 -23.64
N PHE A 320 -6.16 -22.16 -22.69
CA PHE A 320 -7.20 -22.17 -21.66
C PHE A 320 -7.05 -20.97 -20.72
N ASN A 321 -5.89 -20.80 -20.12
CA ASN A 321 -5.64 -19.75 -19.12
C ASN A 321 -5.75 -18.35 -19.74
N ILE A 322 -5.15 -18.11 -20.90
CA ILE A 322 -5.23 -16.78 -21.55
C ILE A 322 -6.65 -16.45 -21.94
N LYS A 323 -7.45 -17.42 -22.43
CA LYS A 323 -8.86 -17.18 -22.74
C LYS A 323 -9.66 -16.83 -21.47
N LEU A 324 -9.45 -17.58 -20.38
CA LEU A 324 -10.11 -17.33 -19.09
C LEU A 324 -9.72 -15.94 -18.54
N LEU A 325 -8.42 -15.68 -18.42
CA LEU A 325 -7.86 -14.41 -17.94
C LEU A 325 -8.35 -13.22 -18.77
N TYR A 326 -8.36 -13.37 -20.11
CA TYR A 326 -8.84 -12.33 -21.02
C TYR A 326 -10.32 -12.03 -20.82
N ASN A 327 -11.18 -13.06 -20.72
CA ASN A 327 -12.61 -12.87 -20.52
C ASN A 327 -12.92 -12.17 -19.19
N ILE A 328 -12.23 -12.58 -18.11
CA ILE A 328 -12.42 -11.98 -16.80
C ILE A 328 -11.85 -10.54 -16.78
N ALA A 329 -10.67 -10.32 -17.36
CA ALA A 329 -10.11 -8.98 -17.46
C ALA A 329 -10.98 -8.03 -18.29
N ARG A 330 -11.63 -8.52 -19.34
CA ARG A 330 -12.58 -7.74 -20.16
C ARG A 330 -13.84 -7.37 -19.37
N ALA A 331 -14.36 -8.28 -18.55
CA ALA A 331 -15.55 -8.04 -17.72
C ALA A 331 -15.22 -7.16 -16.52
N PHE A 332 -14.17 -7.48 -15.80
CA PHE A 332 -13.74 -6.79 -14.58
C PHE A 332 -13.07 -5.43 -14.87
N LYS A 333 -12.34 -5.31 -15.99
CA LYS A 333 -11.56 -4.13 -16.42
C LYS A 333 -10.56 -3.68 -15.35
N PRO A 334 -9.55 -4.50 -15.03
CA PRO A 334 -8.58 -4.16 -14.01
C PRO A 334 -7.77 -2.93 -14.40
N ASP A 335 -7.51 -2.06 -13.41
CA ASP A 335 -6.65 -0.89 -13.54
C ASP A 335 -5.16 -1.29 -13.46
N ILE A 336 -4.87 -2.39 -12.75
CA ILE A 336 -3.52 -2.88 -12.50
C ILE A 336 -3.52 -4.38 -12.19
N ILE A 337 -2.37 -5.02 -12.45
CA ILE A 337 -2.09 -6.40 -12.07
C ILE A 337 -1.02 -6.42 -10.99
N VAL A 338 -1.25 -7.19 -9.91
CA VAL A 338 -0.25 -7.56 -8.91
C VAL A 338 0.04 -9.04 -9.04
N SER A 339 1.29 -9.42 -9.23
CA SER A 339 1.68 -10.82 -9.45
C SER A 339 2.64 -11.31 -8.36
N ASP A 340 2.26 -12.37 -7.65
CA ASP A 340 3.16 -13.18 -6.85
C ASP A 340 3.68 -14.34 -7.70
N PHE A 341 4.64 -14.02 -8.55
CA PHE A 341 5.36 -14.93 -9.42
C PHE A 341 4.49 -15.80 -10.36
N GLU A 342 3.39 -15.24 -10.88
CA GLU A 342 2.48 -15.95 -11.78
C GLU A 342 2.69 -15.51 -13.25
N ALA A 343 2.95 -16.47 -14.16
CA ALA A 343 3.43 -16.21 -15.51
C ALA A 343 2.34 -15.73 -16.48
N PHE A 344 1.11 -16.25 -16.39
CA PHE A 344 0.04 -15.93 -17.36
C PHE A 344 -0.48 -14.51 -17.20
N SER A 345 -0.48 -13.97 -15.98
CA SER A 345 -0.81 -12.57 -15.70
C SER A 345 0.18 -11.60 -16.36
N ASN A 346 1.46 -11.98 -16.42
CA ASN A 346 2.47 -11.21 -17.15
C ASN A 346 2.22 -11.20 -18.67
N ILE A 347 1.77 -12.33 -19.23
CA ILE A 347 1.36 -12.41 -20.65
C ILE A 347 0.13 -11.53 -20.88
N LEU A 348 -0.88 -11.62 -20.01
CA LEU A 348 -2.07 -10.79 -20.08
C LEU A 348 -1.74 -9.30 -19.98
N SER A 349 -0.88 -8.91 -19.04
CA SER A 349 -0.39 -7.54 -18.88
C SER A 349 0.15 -6.98 -20.20
N LYS A 350 0.95 -7.76 -20.92
CA LYS A 350 1.52 -7.34 -22.21
C LYS A 350 0.49 -7.31 -23.34
N LEU A 351 -0.45 -8.26 -23.36
CA LEU A 351 -1.51 -8.33 -24.39
C LEU A 351 -2.48 -7.15 -24.27
N LEU A 352 -2.84 -6.76 -23.07
CA LEU A 352 -3.83 -5.71 -22.81
C LEU A 352 -3.20 -4.36 -22.46
N GLY A 353 -1.87 -4.30 -22.27
CA GLY A 353 -1.16 -3.10 -21.85
C GLY A 353 -1.38 -2.72 -20.38
N ILE A 354 -1.99 -3.61 -19.57
CA ILE A 354 -2.27 -3.35 -18.16
C ILE A 354 -0.96 -3.34 -17.37
N PRO A 355 -0.68 -2.29 -16.54
CA PRO A 355 0.53 -2.26 -15.75
C PRO A 355 0.59 -3.42 -14.76
N LEU A 356 1.80 -3.97 -14.53
CA LEU A 356 2.03 -5.08 -13.63
C LEU A 356 3.09 -4.71 -12.60
N ILE A 357 2.78 -4.99 -11.32
CA ILE A 357 3.68 -4.97 -10.18
C ILE A 357 4.02 -6.42 -9.82
N SER A 358 5.31 -6.76 -9.69
CA SER A 358 5.77 -8.03 -9.13
C SER A 358 5.99 -7.88 -7.64
N LEU A 359 5.29 -8.69 -6.84
CA LEU A 359 5.42 -8.74 -5.39
C LEU A 359 5.78 -10.18 -4.98
N ASP A 360 7.05 -10.46 -4.82
CA ASP A 360 7.54 -11.81 -4.49
C ASP A 360 8.94 -11.77 -3.86
N ASN A 361 9.45 -12.93 -3.45
CA ASN A 361 10.83 -13.08 -2.94
C ASN A 361 11.80 -13.69 -3.97
N ILE A 362 11.29 -14.25 -5.07
CA ILE A 362 12.09 -15.03 -6.01
C ILE A 362 12.97 -14.12 -6.88
N HIS A 363 12.49 -12.92 -7.20
CA HIS A 363 13.23 -11.97 -8.03
C HIS A 363 14.53 -11.47 -7.39
N ILE A 364 14.80 -11.73 -6.13
CA ILE A 364 16.10 -11.44 -5.50
C ILE A 364 17.24 -12.13 -6.27
N ILE A 365 16.99 -13.32 -6.84
CA ILE A 365 17.96 -14.08 -7.62
C ILE A 365 18.37 -13.34 -8.91
N THR A 366 17.45 -12.63 -9.53
CA THR A 366 17.68 -11.95 -10.82
C THR A 366 18.00 -10.48 -10.70
N GLN A 367 17.43 -9.79 -9.71
CA GLN A 367 17.52 -8.34 -9.54
C GLN A 367 18.68 -7.90 -8.63
N CYS A 368 19.22 -8.82 -7.81
CA CYS A 368 20.29 -8.49 -6.86
C CYS A 368 21.60 -9.20 -7.17
N ARG A 369 22.71 -8.66 -6.65
CA ARG A 369 24.03 -9.30 -6.66
C ARG A 369 24.12 -10.21 -5.45
N LEU A 370 24.00 -11.52 -5.68
CA LEU A 370 24.12 -12.54 -4.64
C LEU A 370 25.55 -13.07 -4.59
N ASP A 371 26.11 -13.11 -3.41
CA ASP A 371 27.39 -13.74 -3.11
C ASP A 371 27.17 -15.25 -2.91
N LEU A 372 27.37 -16.02 -3.96
CA LEU A 372 27.14 -17.46 -3.99
C LEU A 372 28.43 -18.19 -4.37
N PRO A 373 28.75 -19.33 -3.73
CA PRO A 373 29.85 -20.20 -4.14
C PRO A 373 29.71 -20.67 -5.60
N GLU A 374 30.84 -20.88 -6.26
CA GLU A 374 30.89 -21.27 -7.68
C GLU A 374 30.04 -22.50 -8.01
N ARG A 375 29.96 -23.46 -7.09
CA ARG A 375 29.15 -24.69 -7.25
C ARG A 375 27.66 -24.43 -7.51
N TYR A 376 27.12 -23.26 -7.11
CA TYR A 376 25.70 -22.90 -7.30
C TYR A 376 25.47 -21.93 -8.47
N LEU A 377 26.52 -21.45 -9.16
CA LEU A 377 26.37 -20.48 -10.25
C LEU A 377 25.59 -21.03 -11.43
N SER A 378 25.78 -22.30 -11.80
CA SER A 378 25.04 -22.95 -12.89
C SER A 378 23.54 -23.02 -12.59
N GLU A 379 23.17 -23.38 -11.35
CA GLU A 379 21.77 -23.45 -10.93
C GLU A 379 21.13 -22.05 -10.87
N LYS A 380 21.87 -21.03 -10.40
CA LYS A 380 21.45 -19.63 -10.44
C LYS A 380 21.16 -19.14 -11.86
N ILE A 381 22.02 -19.48 -12.83
CA ILE A 381 21.84 -19.08 -14.24
C ILE A 381 20.56 -19.70 -14.81
N VAL A 382 20.35 -21.00 -14.59
CA VAL A 382 19.15 -21.71 -15.05
C VAL A 382 17.89 -21.12 -14.41
N ALA A 383 17.89 -20.97 -13.08
CA ALA A 383 16.78 -20.37 -12.36
C ALA A 383 16.50 -18.94 -12.83
N GLY A 384 17.55 -18.14 -13.01
CA GLY A 384 17.41 -16.77 -13.53
C GLY A 384 16.81 -16.70 -14.94
N GLY A 385 17.07 -17.70 -15.79
CA GLY A 385 16.41 -17.84 -17.09
C GLY A 385 14.91 -18.09 -16.97
N VAL A 386 14.51 -19.03 -16.12
CA VAL A 386 13.11 -19.37 -15.86
C VAL A 386 12.37 -18.18 -15.24
N ILE A 387 12.96 -17.52 -14.23
CA ILE A 387 12.38 -16.36 -13.57
C ILE A 387 12.09 -15.23 -14.57
N ARG A 388 13.04 -14.93 -15.47
CA ARG A 388 12.85 -13.91 -16.51
C ARG A 388 11.82 -14.30 -17.57
N LEU A 389 11.62 -15.60 -17.81
CA LEU A 389 10.58 -16.08 -18.72
C LEU A 389 9.18 -15.87 -18.11
N PHE A 390 9.02 -16.12 -16.82
CA PHE A 390 7.73 -16.03 -16.12
C PHE A 390 7.30 -14.57 -15.93
N ILE A 391 8.16 -13.75 -15.35
CA ILE A 391 7.88 -12.32 -15.16
C ILE A 391 9.01 -11.49 -15.78
N ASN A 392 8.66 -10.73 -16.80
CA ASN A 392 9.61 -9.92 -17.53
C ASN A 392 9.13 -8.48 -17.64
N ARG A 393 9.97 -7.56 -17.15
CA ARG A 393 9.76 -6.10 -17.23
C ARG A 393 8.43 -5.61 -16.64
N PRO A 394 8.10 -5.93 -15.39
CA PRO A 394 7.02 -5.27 -14.69
C PRO A 394 7.32 -3.77 -14.55
N LYS A 395 6.33 -2.98 -14.15
CA LYS A 395 6.51 -1.57 -13.81
C LYS A 395 7.38 -1.39 -12.57
N LYS A 396 7.20 -2.27 -11.56
CA LYS A 396 7.92 -2.27 -10.29
C LYS A 396 8.14 -3.69 -9.78
N TYR A 397 9.28 -3.94 -9.16
CA TYR A 397 9.57 -5.12 -8.35
C TYR A 397 9.57 -4.72 -6.88
N LEU A 398 8.63 -5.24 -6.12
CA LEU A 398 8.60 -5.17 -4.66
C LEU A 398 9.05 -6.54 -4.14
N ILE A 399 10.31 -6.64 -3.73
CA ILE A 399 10.92 -7.91 -3.35
C ILE A 399 10.95 -8.04 -1.84
N THR A 400 10.26 -9.06 -1.31
CA THR A 400 10.30 -9.37 0.12
C THR A 400 11.52 -10.22 0.45
N THR A 401 12.26 -9.87 1.49
CA THR A 401 13.52 -10.53 1.87
C THR A 401 13.84 -10.31 3.34
N PHE A 402 14.64 -11.22 3.93
CA PHE A 402 15.20 -11.05 5.28
C PHE A 402 16.70 -10.70 5.25
N PHE A 403 17.27 -10.50 4.06
CA PHE A 403 18.65 -10.06 3.83
C PHE A 403 18.68 -9.08 2.65
N TYR A 404 19.61 -8.11 2.70
CA TYR A 404 19.59 -6.96 1.81
C TYR A 404 20.87 -6.90 0.94
N PRO A 405 20.93 -7.66 -0.17
CA PRO A 405 22.05 -7.61 -1.11
C PRO A 405 21.96 -6.36 -2.00
N GLU A 406 23.08 -6.03 -2.65
CA GLU A 406 23.15 -4.92 -3.61
C GLU A 406 22.17 -5.12 -4.77
N ILE A 407 21.34 -4.12 -5.05
CA ILE A 407 20.38 -4.09 -6.17
C ILE A 407 21.12 -3.74 -7.46
N LYS A 408 20.77 -4.41 -8.58
CA LYS A 408 21.38 -4.14 -9.89
C LYS A 408 20.81 -2.92 -10.61
N ASN A 409 19.53 -2.60 -10.36
CA ASN A 409 18.81 -1.47 -10.96
C ASN A 409 17.83 -0.89 -9.94
N ASP A 410 18.20 0.26 -9.36
CA ASP A 410 17.48 0.88 -8.24
C ASP A 410 16.14 1.50 -8.63
N GLU A 411 15.95 1.92 -9.90
CA GLU A 411 14.74 2.63 -10.32
C GLU A 411 13.46 1.79 -10.22
N LYS A 412 13.58 0.46 -10.43
CA LYS A 412 12.43 -0.45 -10.51
C LYS A 412 12.36 -1.47 -9.40
N VAL A 413 13.36 -1.55 -8.55
CA VAL A 413 13.51 -2.61 -7.56
C VAL A 413 13.57 -1.98 -6.17
N GLU A 414 12.75 -2.50 -5.27
CA GLU A 414 12.81 -2.17 -3.84
C GLU A 414 12.76 -3.46 -3.02
N LEU A 415 13.51 -3.47 -1.90
CA LEU A 415 13.60 -4.60 -0.98
C LEU A 415 12.88 -4.26 0.31
N PHE A 416 12.04 -5.17 0.78
CA PHE A 416 11.21 -5.01 1.96
C PHE A 416 11.33 -6.20 2.90
N PRO A 417 11.03 -6.03 4.20
CA PRO A 417 10.84 -7.14 5.11
C PRO A 417 9.81 -8.14 4.59
N PRO A 418 9.89 -9.43 4.99
CA PRO A 418 8.91 -10.45 4.58
C PRO A 418 7.48 -10.10 4.97
N VAL A 419 6.49 -10.46 4.15
CA VAL A 419 5.09 -10.36 4.55
C VAL A 419 4.75 -11.47 5.54
N LEU A 420 4.34 -11.11 6.74
CA LEU A 420 4.00 -12.03 7.83
C LEU A 420 2.50 -12.05 8.12
N ARG A 421 1.99 -13.22 8.50
CA ARG A 421 0.59 -13.39 8.95
C ARG A 421 0.33 -12.64 10.25
N ASN A 422 -0.87 -12.09 10.42
CA ASN A 422 -1.26 -11.44 11.67
C ASN A 422 -1.19 -12.39 12.87
N GLU A 423 -1.49 -13.66 12.65
CA GLU A 423 -1.38 -14.72 13.65
C GLU A 423 0.05 -14.83 14.19
N ILE A 424 1.05 -14.76 13.32
CA ILE A 424 2.48 -14.77 13.70
C ILE A 424 2.88 -13.47 14.41
N LEU A 425 2.42 -12.32 13.88
CA LEU A 425 2.73 -11.01 14.48
C LEU A 425 2.21 -10.86 15.92
N ASN A 426 1.17 -11.61 16.28
CA ASN A 426 0.56 -11.58 17.60
C ASN A 426 1.12 -12.64 18.58
N LEU A 427 1.96 -13.57 18.12
CA LEU A 427 2.56 -14.58 19.00
C LEU A 427 3.61 -13.96 19.93
N LYS A 428 3.72 -14.53 21.12
CA LYS A 428 4.72 -14.17 22.13
C LYS A 428 5.69 -15.34 22.29
N PRO A 429 6.79 -15.38 21.54
CA PRO A 429 7.66 -16.54 21.49
C PRO A 429 8.27 -16.86 22.87
N VAL A 430 8.19 -18.14 23.26
CA VAL A 430 8.85 -18.69 24.44
C VAL A 430 9.80 -19.81 24.02
N ASN A 431 10.89 -20.00 24.74
CA ASN A 431 11.83 -21.10 24.48
C ASN A 431 11.39 -22.33 25.27
N GLY A 432 10.62 -23.19 24.65
CA GLY A 432 10.26 -24.50 25.21
C GLY A 432 11.32 -25.56 24.98
N GLU A 433 10.95 -26.82 25.11
CA GLU A 433 11.87 -27.96 25.10
C GLU A 433 11.95 -28.68 23.75
N HIS A 434 10.95 -28.51 22.88
CA HIS A 434 10.87 -29.25 21.63
C HIS A 434 11.45 -28.45 20.43
N ILE A 435 11.77 -29.17 19.38
CA ILE A 435 12.22 -28.66 18.09
C ILE A 435 11.11 -28.89 17.07
N LEU A 436 10.73 -27.81 16.35
CA LEU A 436 9.76 -27.89 15.28
C LEU A 436 10.44 -28.35 13.99
N VAL A 437 9.96 -29.43 13.39
CA VAL A 437 10.43 -29.92 12.08
C VAL A 437 9.33 -29.74 11.05
N TYR A 438 9.62 -29.03 9.97
CA TYR A 438 8.67 -28.88 8.86
C TYR A 438 9.30 -29.35 7.56
N GLN A 439 8.71 -30.37 6.96
CA GLN A 439 9.14 -30.92 5.68
C GLN A 439 8.09 -30.68 4.60
N THR A 440 8.54 -30.34 3.40
CA THR A 440 7.66 -30.11 2.24
C THR A 440 7.29 -31.41 1.51
N SER A 441 7.96 -32.53 1.84
CA SER A 441 7.78 -33.86 1.25
C SER A 441 7.95 -34.94 2.32
N ASP A 442 7.12 -35.98 2.24
CA ASP A 442 7.13 -37.16 3.08
C ASP A 442 8.22 -38.20 2.70
N SER A 443 9.04 -37.88 1.71
CA SER A 443 10.01 -38.82 1.11
C SER A 443 11.37 -38.87 1.82
N ASN A 444 11.63 -38.01 2.82
CA ASN A 444 12.92 -37.94 3.49
C ASN A 444 12.98 -38.87 4.73
N LEU A 445 13.02 -40.19 4.50
CA LEU A 445 13.09 -41.18 5.58
C LEU A 445 14.43 -41.19 6.32
N GLU A 446 15.52 -40.78 5.67
CA GLU A 446 16.84 -40.67 6.30
C GLU A 446 16.86 -39.58 7.39
N LEU A 447 16.18 -38.48 7.17
CA LEU A 447 15.99 -37.44 8.18
C LEU A 447 15.34 -38.02 9.44
N ILE A 448 14.27 -38.80 9.30
CA ILE A 448 13.52 -39.38 10.42
C ILE A 448 14.39 -40.32 11.25
N SER A 449 15.17 -41.19 10.60
CA SER A 449 16.07 -42.10 11.30
C SER A 449 17.17 -41.36 12.08
N THR A 450 17.68 -40.25 11.53
CA THR A 450 18.67 -39.43 12.21
C THR A 450 18.07 -38.69 13.41
N LEU A 451 16.89 -38.06 13.27
CA LEU A 451 16.21 -37.37 14.36
C LEU A 451 15.91 -38.30 15.54
N LYS A 452 15.60 -39.55 15.25
CA LYS A 452 15.34 -40.60 16.29
C LYS A 452 16.57 -40.89 17.14
N SER A 453 17.77 -40.75 16.58
CA SER A 453 19.05 -40.97 17.26
C SER A 453 19.52 -39.83 18.16
N ILE A 454 18.84 -38.69 18.12
CA ILE A 454 19.19 -37.46 18.83
C ILE A 454 18.33 -37.37 20.11
N ASN A 455 18.94 -37.05 21.23
CA ASN A 455 18.24 -36.95 22.53
C ASN A 455 17.52 -35.60 22.68
N GLU A 456 16.50 -35.35 21.81
CA GLU A 456 15.65 -34.17 21.78
C GLU A 456 14.21 -34.55 21.40
N ASN A 457 13.23 -33.71 21.76
CA ASN A 457 11.84 -33.92 21.37
C ASN A 457 11.56 -33.16 20.06
N PHE A 458 10.98 -33.83 19.09
CA PHE A 458 10.69 -33.26 17.76
C PHE A 458 9.18 -33.28 17.49
N VAL A 459 8.60 -32.11 17.20
CA VAL A 459 7.23 -31.98 16.67
C VAL A 459 7.32 -31.83 15.14
N ILE A 460 6.77 -32.83 14.43
CA ILE A 460 7.02 -32.99 12.99
C ILE A 460 5.77 -32.77 12.17
N TYR A 461 5.84 -31.82 11.23
CA TYR A 461 4.82 -31.50 10.24
C TYR A 461 5.28 -31.82 8.81
N GLY A 462 4.33 -32.06 7.91
CA GLY A 462 4.58 -32.30 6.49
C GLY A 462 4.36 -33.73 6.03
N PHE A 463 4.31 -34.70 6.95
CA PHE A 463 4.07 -36.12 6.64
C PHE A 463 2.58 -36.48 6.59
N ASN A 464 1.68 -35.57 6.88
CA ASN A 464 0.23 -35.75 6.89
C ASN A 464 -0.26 -36.97 7.73
N MET A 465 0.43 -37.27 8.81
CA MET A 465 0.11 -38.34 9.73
C MET A 465 0.03 -37.83 11.18
N GLU A 466 -0.69 -38.57 12.02
CA GLU A 466 -0.74 -38.36 13.46
C GLU A 466 -0.14 -39.61 14.10
N LYS A 467 1.05 -39.49 14.72
CA LYS A 467 1.78 -40.63 15.27
C LYS A 467 2.75 -40.18 16.37
N GLU A 468 2.80 -40.90 17.44
CA GLU A 468 3.84 -40.82 18.47
C GLU A 468 4.85 -41.94 18.23
N ASP A 469 6.14 -41.63 18.14
CA ASP A 469 7.21 -42.60 17.88
C ASP A 469 8.49 -42.20 18.65
N GLU A 470 8.55 -42.65 19.91
CA GLU A 470 9.62 -42.29 20.88
C GLU A 470 9.70 -40.77 21.10
N ASN A 471 10.78 -40.11 20.63
CA ASN A 471 11.00 -38.67 20.71
C ASN A 471 10.43 -37.90 19.50
N LEU A 472 9.71 -38.58 18.59
CA LEU A 472 9.14 -38.00 17.38
C LEU A 472 7.62 -37.92 17.48
N HIS A 473 7.09 -36.69 17.44
CA HIS A 473 5.66 -36.38 17.55
C HIS A 473 5.14 -35.90 16.21
N PHE A 474 4.63 -36.77 15.36
CA PHE A 474 4.08 -36.42 14.05
C PHE A 474 2.69 -35.81 14.22
N ARG A 475 2.45 -34.70 13.54
CA ARG A 475 1.18 -33.95 13.54
C ARG A 475 0.64 -33.74 12.13
N LYS A 476 -0.67 -33.99 11.98
CA LYS A 476 -1.38 -33.47 10.80
C LYS A 476 -1.44 -31.95 10.87
N PHE A 477 -1.35 -31.30 9.72
CA PHE A 477 -1.38 -29.85 9.70
C PHE A 477 -2.74 -29.33 10.19
N ASN A 478 -2.71 -28.61 11.30
CA ASN A 478 -3.78 -27.79 11.83
C ASN A 478 -3.17 -26.43 12.19
N GLU A 479 -3.69 -25.36 11.61
CA GLU A 479 -3.08 -24.04 11.71
C GLU A 479 -2.96 -23.55 13.16
N ASN A 480 -4.00 -23.76 13.99
CA ASN A 480 -3.98 -23.33 15.38
C ASN A 480 -2.98 -24.12 16.24
N GLN A 481 -2.88 -25.45 16.02
CA GLN A 481 -1.91 -26.27 16.73
C GLN A 481 -0.49 -25.97 16.28
N PHE A 482 -0.30 -25.78 14.97
CA PHE A 482 0.99 -25.39 14.42
C PHE A 482 1.53 -24.10 15.04
N PHE A 483 0.68 -23.07 15.21
CA PHE A 483 1.11 -21.81 15.84
C PHE A 483 1.52 -21.99 17.30
N LYS A 484 0.82 -22.82 18.07
CA LYS A 484 1.19 -23.13 19.46
C LYS A 484 2.54 -23.83 19.56
N ASP A 485 2.73 -24.85 18.72
CA ASP A 485 4.00 -25.58 18.66
C ASP A 485 5.14 -24.70 18.17
N PHE A 486 4.86 -23.78 17.22
CA PHE A 486 5.85 -22.83 16.71
C PHE A 486 6.21 -21.75 17.73
N GLU A 487 5.22 -21.21 18.46
CA GLU A 487 5.45 -20.23 19.54
C GLU A 487 6.37 -20.80 20.62
N SER A 488 6.19 -22.07 20.98
CA SER A 488 6.87 -22.72 22.10
C SER A 488 8.09 -23.57 21.71
N CYS A 489 8.44 -23.71 20.43
CA CYS A 489 9.65 -24.44 20.05
C CYS A 489 10.93 -23.69 20.42
N LYS A 490 12.06 -24.42 20.64
CA LYS A 490 13.38 -23.80 20.87
C LYS A 490 14.20 -23.54 19.62
N ALA A 491 13.88 -24.25 18.52
CA ALA A 491 14.52 -24.12 17.21
C ALA A 491 13.63 -24.74 16.12
N VAL A 492 13.94 -24.46 14.85
CA VAL A 492 13.20 -24.96 13.68
C VAL A 492 14.13 -25.68 12.72
N VAL A 493 13.72 -26.86 12.24
CA VAL A 493 14.35 -27.57 11.13
C VAL A 493 13.50 -27.41 9.88
N SER A 494 14.07 -26.88 8.79
CA SER A 494 13.34 -26.50 7.59
C SER A 494 14.09 -26.86 6.30
N ASN A 495 13.35 -27.03 5.20
CA ASN A 495 13.94 -27.13 3.87
C ASN A 495 14.40 -25.79 3.27
N GLY A 496 14.39 -24.70 4.03
CA GLY A 496 14.81 -23.39 3.51
C GLY A 496 13.71 -22.60 2.79
N GLY A 497 12.44 -22.97 2.99
CA GLY A 497 11.29 -22.25 2.44
C GLY A 497 11.17 -20.86 3.05
N PHE A 498 11.03 -19.82 2.21
CA PHE A 498 11.06 -18.42 2.60
C PHE A 498 10.08 -18.05 3.72
N THR A 499 8.82 -18.48 3.61
CA THR A 499 7.77 -18.10 4.56
C THR A 499 8.07 -18.60 5.97
N LEU A 500 8.40 -19.89 6.10
CA LEU A 500 8.69 -20.47 7.43
C LEU A 500 9.97 -19.88 8.03
N ILE A 501 11.01 -19.67 7.23
CA ILE A 501 12.22 -18.96 7.68
C ILE A 501 11.83 -17.58 8.22
N SER A 502 11.12 -16.78 7.44
CA SER A 502 10.76 -15.41 7.82
C SER A 502 9.96 -15.36 9.13
N GLU A 503 9.03 -16.27 9.30
CA GLU A 503 8.24 -16.44 10.53
C GLU A 503 9.13 -16.90 11.71
N SER A 504 10.09 -17.80 11.47
CA SER A 504 11.07 -18.23 12.47
C SER A 504 11.95 -17.08 12.97
N LEU A 505 12.45 -16.24 12.04
CA LEU A 505 13.29 -15.09 12.37
C LEU A 505 12.51 -14.05 13.20
N TYR A 506 11.25 -13.82 12.85
CA TYR A 506 10.37 -12.92 13.62
C TYR A 506 10.19 -13.43 15.05
N LEU A 507 9.92 -14.73 15.22
CA LEU A 507 9.75 -15.38 16.51
C LEU A 507 11.09 -15.66 17.23
N LYS A 508 12.21 -15.17 16.69
CA LYS A 508 13.55 -15.36 17.25
C LYS A 508 13.95 -16.83 17.44
N LYS A 509 13.50 -17.69 16.52
CA LYS A 509 13.81 -19.12 16.53
C LYS A 509 15.00 -19.41 15.61
N PRO A 510 16.11 -19.94 16.11
CA PRO A 510 17.21 -20.42 15.29
C PRO A 510 16.77 -21.47 14.29
N VAL A 511 17.31 -21.42 13.07
CA VAL A 511 16.88 -22.30 11.97
C VAL A 511 18.02 -23.21 11.52
N PHE A 512 17.76 -24.52 11.50
CA PHE A 512 18.62 -25.50 10.85
C PHE A 512 18.05 -25.81 9.46
N CYS A 513 18.75 -25.41 8.40
CA CYS A 513 18.29 -25.51 7.03
C CYS A 513 18.88 -26.71 6.30
N ILE A 514 17.99 -27.53 5.69
CA ILE A 514 18.36 -28.63 4.80
C ILE A 514 17.61 -28.43 3.47
N PRO A 515 18.12 -27.61 2.55
CA PRO A 515 17.43 -27.34 1.29
C PRO A 515 17.19 -28.61 0.46
N VAL A 516 16.07 -28.63 -0.25
CA VAL A 516 15.82 -29.63 -1.28
C VAL A 516 16.87 -29.43 -2.38
N LYS A 517 17.52 -30.51 -2.78
CA LYS A 517 18.57 -30.44 -3.83
C LYS A 517 18.02 -29.83 -5.12
N LYS A 518 18.80 -28.95 -5.72
CA LYS A 518 18.44 -28.21 -6.94
C LYS A 518 17.24 -27.25 -6.75
N GLN A 519 17.06 -26.72 -5.58
CA GLN A 519 16.10 -25.65 -5.28
C GLN A 519 16.86 -24.35 -4.98
N PRO A 520 17.18 -23.50 -5.99
CA PRO A 520 18.05 -22.34 -5.79
C PRO A 520 17.53 -21.33 -4.79
N GLU A 521 16.21 -21.14 -4.69
CA GLU A 521 15.61 -20.26 -3.70
C GLU A 521 15.92 -20.73 -2.28
N GLN A 522 15.67 -22.03 -1.99
CA GLN A 522 15.90 -22.60 -0.68
C GLN A 522 17.39 -22.59 -0.30
N THR A 523 18.26 -22.87 -1.29
CA THR A 523 19.71 -22.82 -1.10
C THR A 523 20.18 -21.40 -0.77
N VAL A 524 19.70 -20.38 -1.49
CA VAL A 524 20.03 -18.98 -1.22
C VAL A 524 19.56 -18.59 0.18
N ASN A 525 18.31 -18.91 0.54
CA ASN A 525 17.79 -18.62 1.87
C ASN A 525 18.64 -19.25 2.97
N ALA A 526 18.98 -20.55 2.84
CA ALA A 526 19.79 -21.27 3.83
C ALA A 526 21.20 -20.67 3.99
N MET A 527 21.85 -20.31 2.89
CA MET A 527 23.16 -19.67 2.92
C MET A 527 23.14 -18.32 3.65
N TYR A 528 22.08 -17.52 3.44
CA TYR A 528 21.96 -16.26 4.14
C TYR A 528 21.55 -16.40 5.61
N ILE A 529 20.84 -17.47 5.99
CA ILE A 529 20.62 -17.85 7.40
C ILE A 529 21.96 -18.05 8.10
N GLU A 530 22.86 -18.82 7.50
CA GLU A 530 24.20 -19.08 8.06
C GLU A 530 25.07 -17.81 8.07
N LYS A 531 25.11 -17.07 6.96
CA LYS A 531 25.89 -15.83 6.82
C LYS A 531 25.49 -14.75 7.83
N LEU A 532 24.21 -14.67 8.20
CA LEU A 532 23.67 -13.72 9.17
C LEU A 532 23.75 -14.23 10.61
N GLY A 533 24.19 -15.46 10.82
CA GLY A 533 24.26 -16.07 12.15
C GLY A 533 22.89 -16.36 12.77
N TYR A 534 21.87 -16.62 11.93
CA TYR A 534 20.52 -16.96 12.40
C TYR A 534 20.29 -18.46 12.54
N GLY A 535 21.26 -19.27 12.18
CA GLY A 535 21.25 -20.72 12.21
C GLY A 535 22.34 -21.33 11.35
N GLU A 536 22.13 -22.55 10.89
CA GLU A 536 23.09 -23.30 10.06
C GLU A 536 22.47 -23.85 8.77
N PHE A 537 23.31 -24.01 7.77
CA PHE A 537 23.02 -24.61 6.48
C PHE A 537 23.81 -25.92 6.28
N HIS A 538 23.12 -27.01 6.01
CA HIS A 538 23.74 -28.31 5.70
C HIS A 538 23.02 -28.99 4.53
N ASP A 539 23.78 -29.71 3.70
CA ASP A 539 23.22 -30.54 2.63
C ASP A 539 22.46 -31.77 3.18
N LEU A 540 22.81 -32.20 4.39
CA LEU A 540 22.23 -33.35 5.08
C LEU A 540 22.29 -33.12 6.60
N LEU A 541 21.28 -33.56 7.33
CA LEU A 541 21.28 -33.58 8.79
C LEU A 541 22.02 -34.83 9.27
N THR A 542 23.07 -34.67 10.05
CA THR A 542 23.74 -35.72 10.81
C THR A 542 23.62 -35.43 12.31
N LYS A 543 23.86 -36.44 13.13
CA LYS A 543 23.80 -36.27 14.59
C LYS A 543 24.83 -35.20 15.03
N GLU A 544 26.05 -35.26 14.49
CA GLU A 544 27.16 -34.40 14.87
C GLU A 544 26.90 -32.94 14.53
N ASN A 545 26.42 -32.64 13.29
CA ASN A 545 26.17 -31.26 12.90
C ASN A 545 24.97 -30.69 13.64
N PHE A 546 23.97 -31.50 13.94
CA PHE A 546 22.80 -31.04 14.67
C PHE A 546 23.10 -30.80 16.17
N GLU A 547 23.88 -31.64 16.82
CA GLU A 547 24.35 -31.41 18.18
C GLU A 547 25.24 -30.15 18.26
N SER A 548 26.09 -29.91 17.25
CA SER A 548 26.85 -28.65 17.12
C SER A 548 25.95 -27.44 17.04
N PHE A 549 24.88 -27.49 16.23
CA PHE A 549 23.87 -26.43 16.13
C PHE A 549 23.16 -26.17 17.47
N LEU A 550 22.77 -27.24 18.19
CA LEU A 550 22.10 -27.11 19.48
C LEU A 550 22.98 -26.41 20.53
N ASN A 551 24.27 -26.69 20.52
CA ASN A 551 25.24 -26.04 21.42
C ASN A 551 25.44 -24.53 21.15
N LYS A 552 24.98 -24.04 19.99
CA LYS A 552 25.12 -22.62 19.57
C LYS A 552 23.80 -21.84 19.58
N LEU A 553 22.70 -22.41 20.09
CA LEU A 553 21.37 -21.79 20.04
C LEU A 553 21.36 -20.36 20.62
N ASP A 554 22.08 -20.12 21.71
CA ASP A 554 22.11 -18.80 22.33
C ASP A 554 22.84 -17.76 21.48
N VAL A 555 23.88 -18.16 20.76
CA VAL A 555 24.59 -17.30 19.81
C VAL A 555 23.68 -16.88 18.66
N TYR A 556 22.89 -17.83 18.12
CA TYR A 556 21.93 -17.52 17.05
C TYR A 556 20.79 -16.63 17.55
N ARG A 557 20.30 -16.83 18.77
CA ARG A 557 19.27 -15.98 19.39
C ARG A 557 19.77 -14.54 19.57
N GLU A 558 21.02 -14.36 19.97
CA GLU A 558 21.64 -13.05 20.09
C GLU A 558 21.69 -12.35 18.71
N SER A 559 22.14 -13.05 17.67
CA SER A 559 22.16 -12.55 16.30
C SER A 559 20.75 -12.21 15.79
N LEU A 560 19.75 -13.04 16.13
CA LEU A 560 18.34 -12.81 15.76
C LEU A 560 17.75 -11.53 16.36
N ASN A 561 18.31 -10.96 17.42
CA ASN A 561 17.88 -9.66 17.97
C ASN A 561 18.08 -8.51 16.96
N SER A 562 18.99 -8.67 15.99
CA SER A 562 19.21 -7.69 14.92
C SER A 562 18.07 -7.69 13.88
N PHE A 563 17.36 -8.79 13.72
CA PHE A 563 16.23 -8.88 12.79
C PHE A 563 15.06 -8.01 13.28
N LYS A 564 14.72 -6.98 12.51
CA LYS A 564 13.60 -6.07 12.76
C LYS A 564 12.50 -6.30 11.74
N HIS A 565 11.27 -6.05 12.14
CA HIS A 565 10.09 -6.14 11.30
C HIS A 565 9.06 -5.10 11.76
N ASP A 566 8.41 -4.43 10.81
CA ASP A 566 7.54 -3.28 11.01
C ASP A 566 6.03 -3.62 11.04
N GLY A 567 5.66 -4.90 11.05
CA GLY A 567 4.28 -5.35 10.98
C GLY A 567 3.66 -5.26 9.58
N ASN A 568 4.45 -5.35 8.52
CA ASN A 568 4.09 -5.25 7.09
C ASN A 568 3.81 -3.81 6.59
N GLN A 569 4.07 -2.77 7.39
CA GLN A 569 3.65 -1.41 7.04
C GLN A 569 4.41 -0.86 5.82
N GLU A 570 5.74 -1.03 5.78
CA GLU A 570 6.57 -0.52 4.67
C GLU A 570 6.15 -1.12 3.32
N ILE A 571 6.01 -2.44 3.25
CA ILE A 571 5.65 -3.12 2.00
C ILE A 571 4.22 -2.78 1.54
N PHE A 572 3.27 -2.60 2.47
CA PHE A 572 1.91 -2.22 2.11
C PHE A 572 1.83 -0.78 1.64
N ASN A 573 2.52 0.14 2.30
CA ASN A 573 2.62 1.53 1.84
C ASN A 573 3.23 1.61 0.43
N ALA A 574 4.33 0.91 0.18
CA ALA A 574 4.97 0.88 -1.13
C ALA A 574 4.09 0.22 -2.21
N LEU A 575 3.32 -0.80 -1.85
CA LEU A 575 2.35 -1.44 -2.75
C LEU A 575 1.22 -0.47 -3.12
N ASP A 576 0.64 0.20 -2.14
CA ASP A 576 -0.45 1.17 -2.34
C ASP A 576 0.01 2.35 -3.19
N GLU A 577 1.21 2.91 -2.91
CA GLU A 577 1.83 3.96 -3.73
C GLU A 577 2.07 3.50 -5.17
N ALA A 578 2.59 2.29 -5.37
CA ALA A 578 2.82 1.73 -6.69
C ALA A 578 1.51 1.49 -7.45
N ILE A 579 0.48 0.99 -6.79
CA ILE A 579 -0.87 0.83 -7.38
C ILE A 579 -1.42 2.19 -7.80
N GLU A 580 -1.39 3.17 -6.93
CA GLU A 580 -1.91 4.51 -7.20
C GLU A 580 -1.15 5.17 -8.36
N ARG A 581 0.19 5.09 -8.36
CA ARG A 581 1.04 5.66 -9.41
C ARG A 581 0.79 5.04 -10.77
N TYR A 582 0.86 3.71 -10.87
CA TYR A 582 0.86 3.04 -12.17
C TYR A 582 -0.55 2.82 -12.73
N SER A 583 -1.59 2.76 -11.89
CA SER A 583 -2.98 2.72 -12.36
C SER A 583 -3.40 4.03 -13.05
N LYS A 584 -2.87 5.19 -12.62
CA LYS A 584 -3.10 6.50 -13.27
C LYS A 584 -2.45 6.62 -14.65
N GLU A 585 -1.30 5.98 -14.86
CA GLU A 585 -0.61 5.97 -16.15
C GLU A 585 -1.37 5.16 -17.22
N TYR A 586 -2.34 4.36 -16.81
CA TYR A 586 -3.07 3.45 -17.68
C TYR A 586 -4.41 4.02 -18.11
N SER A 587 -4.51 4.38 -19.40
CA SER A 587 -5.80 4.61 -20.07
C SER A 587 -6.11 3.38 -20.94
N PRO A 588 -7.16 2.61 -20.64
CA PRO A 588 -7.45 1.36 -21.34
C PRO A 588 -7.74 1.62 -22.82
N THR A 589 -6.76 1.46 -23.68
CA THR A 589 -6.97 1.40 -25.12
C THR A 589 -7.28 -0.05 -25.50
N TYR A 590 -8.53 -0.47 -25.38
CA TYR A 590 -9.04 -1.76 -25.89
C TYR A 590 -8.98 -1.86 -27.44
N LYS A 591 -7.99 -1.23 -28.08
CA LYS A 591 -7.80 -1.23 -29.54
C LYS A 591 -7.61 -2.63 -30.13
N ILE A 592 -7.12 -3.59 -29.35
CA ILE A 592 -6.91 -4.98 -29.80
C ILE A 592 -8.21 -5.80 -29.75
N ALA A 593 -9.17 -5.45 -28.89
CA ALA A 593 -10.46 -6.14 -28.81
C ALA A 593 -11.23 -6.07 -30.14
N ASN A 594 -11.17 -4.93 -30.82
CA ASN A 594 -11.84 -4.73 -32.12
C ASN A 594 -11.15 -5.53 -33.26
N LEU A 595 -9.87 -5.87 -33.15
CA LEU A 595 -9.12 -6.65 -34.13
C LEU A 595 -9.43 -8.16 -34.03
N ILE A 596 -9.74 -8.66 -32.83
CA ILE A 596 -10.12 -10.06 -32.61
C ILE A 596 -11.59 -10.28 -32.98
N GLU A 597 -12.50 -9.36 -32.62
CA GLU A 597 -13.91 -9.41 -33.03
C GLU A 597 -14.08 -9.29 -34.55
N SER A 598 -13.27 -8.49 -35.22
CA SER A 598 -13.31 -8.37 -36.68
C SER A 598 -12.82 -9.63 -37.38
N ARG A 599 -11.93 -10.44 -36.78
CA ARG A 599 -11.48 -11.73 -37.30
C ARG A 599 -12.40 -12.89 -36.99
N GLU A 600 -13.19 -12.85 -35.90
CA GLU A 600 -14.20 -13.86 -35.60
C GLU A 600 -15.50 -13.63 -36.39
N LYS A 601 -15.81 -12.38 -36.78
CA LYS A 601 -16.92 -12.06 -37.68
C LYS A 601 -16.59 -12.28 -39.16
N ALA A 602 -15.33 -12.50 -39.48
CA ALA A 602 -14.85 -12.79 -40.84
C ALA A 602 -14.60 -14.29 -41.09
N LYS A 603 -14.88 -15.15 -40.13
CA LYS A 603 -14.96 -16.61 -40.23
C LYS A 603 -16.40 -17.08 -40.03
#